data_be51fb674b6d21d25ff7231bdf68e254
#
_entry.id   be51fb674b6d21d25ff7231bdf68e254
#
_cell.length_a   1.000
_cell.length_b   1.000
_cell.length_c   1.000
_cell.angle_alpha   90.00
_cell.angle_beta   90.00
_cell.angle_gamma   90.00
#
_symmetry.space_group_name_H-M   'P 1'
#
loop_
_entity.id
_entity.type
_entity.pdbx_description
1 polymer ?
#
loop_
_entity_poly.entity_id
_entity_poly.type
_entity_poly.pdbx_seq_one_letter_code
_entity_poly.pdbx_strand_id
1 'polypeptide(L)'
;MKIVVLAGGTSTERSVSITSGTMVCKALREKNHQAVLVDVFCGIDVKGNLEDVFAEEAYDIDKAAEYMHSFDTGLNEMIASRRRFFGPNVLELCEAADVVFLALHGANGEDGKVQATFDLLGIPYTGTGYLSSALAMDKSITKQFLRAHHVPTPNGVTLKKGQESEP
;
A
#
# COMPACT_ATOMS: atom_id res chain seq x y z
N MET A 1 -8.10 1.77 19.09
CA MET A 1 -8.28 2.42 17.76
C MET A 1 -8.62 1.34 16.74
N LYS A 2 -9.50 1.65 15.80
CA LYS A 2 -9.73 0.85 14.59
C LYS A 2 -8.64 1.19 13.56
N ILE A 3 -7.85 0.22 13.14
CA ILE A 3 -6.72 0.43 12.22
C ILE A 3 -6.82 -0.55 11.06
N VAL A 4 -6.83 -0.02 9.84
CA VAL A 4 -6.62 -0.85 8.65
C VAL A 4 -5.12 -0.88 8.33
N VAL A 5 -4.53 -2.07 8.29
CA VAL A 5 -3.18 -2.28 7.76
C VAL A 5 -3.31 -2.67 6.30
N LEU A 6 -3.02 -1.73 5.42
CA LEU A 6 -3.19 -1.90 3.98
C LEU A 6 -1.90 -2.44 3.37
N ALA A 7 -1.98 -3.62 2.76
CA ALA A 7 -0.82 -4.35 2.23
C ALA A 7 -1.12 -4.97 0.86
N GLY A 8 -0.24 -5.77 0.32
CA GLY A 8 -0.41 -6.47 -0.95
C GLY A 8 -0.27 -5.56 -2.17
N GLY A 9 -1.31 -5.47 -2.98
CA GLY A 9 -1.31 -4.67 -4.20
C GLY A 9 -0.75 -5.40 -5.42
N THR A 10 -0.32 -4.64 -6.43
CA THR A 10 0.05 -5.17 -7.75
C THR A 10 1.52 -4.97 -8.13
N SER A 11 2.34 -4.48 -7.20
CA SER A 11 3.77 -4.28 -7.44
C SER A 11 4.55 -5.60 -7.37
N THR A 12 5.76 -5.59 -7.89
CA THR A 12 6.69 -6.74 -7.77
C THR A 12 7.11 -7.02 -6.32
N GLU A 13 6.85 -6.08 -5.40
CA GLU A 13 7.15 -6.18 -3.97
C GLU A 13 5.94 -6.61 -3.13
N ARG A 14 4.89 -7.16 -3.79
CA ARG A 14 3.67 -7.61 -3.14
C ARG A 14 3.91 -8.54 -1.93
N SER A 15 4.76 -9.55 -2.08
CA SER A 15 5.05 -10.51 -1.01
C SER A 15 5.73 -9.86 0.20
N VAL A 16 6.63 -8.90 -0.06
CA VAL A 16 7.28 -8.09 1.00
C VAL A 16 6.24 -7.25 1.73
N SER A 17 5.32 -6.64 0.99
CA SER A 17 4.22 -5.85 1.53
C SER A 17 3.31 -6.69 2.44
N ILE A 18 2.91 -7.90 2.02
CA ILE A 18 2.09 -8.80 2.83
C ILE A 18 2.82 -9.18 4.12
N THR A 19 4.11 -9.53 4.02
CA THR A 19 4.93 -9.88 5.19
C THR A 19 5.01 -8.70 6.18
N SER A 20 5.36 -7.52 5.70
CA SER A 20 5.46 -6.32 6.53
C SER A 20 4.12 -5.96 7.17
N GLY A 21 3.04 -6.00 6.40
CA GLY A 21 1.69 -5.74 6.89
C GLY A 21 1.25 -6.73 7.97
N THR A 22 1.54 -8.02 7.79
CA THR A 22 1.26 -9.06 8.77
C THR A 22 1.97 -8.79 10.10
N MET A 23 3.26 -8.46 10.06
CA MET A 23 4.05 -8.15 11.26
C MET A 23 3.51 -6.91 11.98
N VAL A 24 3.21 -5.85 11.24
CA VAL A 24 2.65 -4.62 11.81
C VAL A 24 1.27 -4.88 12.42
N CYS A 25 0.40 -5.61 11.72
CA CYS A 25 -0.94 -5.94 12.22
C CYS A 25 -0.87 -6.73 13.53
N LYS A 26 0.04 -7.73 13.64
CA LYS A 26 0.29 -8.47 14.89
C LYS A 26 0.73 -7.54 16.01
N ALA A 27 1.73 -6.69 15.78
CA ALA A 27 2.24 -5.75 16.77
C ALA A 27 1.18 -4.76 17.24
N LEU A 28 0.31 -4.28 16.36
CA LEU A 28 -0.80 -3.39 16.71
C LEU A 28 -1.84 -4.09 17.59
N ARG A 29 -2.18 -5.34 17.29
CA ARG A 29 -3.11 -6.13 18.12
C ARG A 29 -2.53 -6.47 19.48
N GLU A 30 -1.22 -6.75 19.59
CA GLU A 30 -0.52 -6.92 20.88
C GLU A 30 -0.60 -5.64 21.75
N LYS A 31 -0.79 -4.47 21.13
CA LYS A 31 -1.02 -3.18 21.81
C LYS A 31 -2.50 -2.87 22.01
N ASN A 32 -3.39 -3.86 21.89
CA ASN A 32 -4.83 -3.74 22.06
C ASN A 32 -5.52 -2.77 21.08
N HIS A 33 -4.96 -2.60 19.88
CA HIS A 33 -5.66 -1.95 18.78
C HIS A 33 -6.52 -2.96 18.01
N GLN A 34 -7.65 -2.50 17.48
CA GLN A 34 -8.51 -3.28 16.59
C GLN A 34 -7.95 -3.18 15.17
N ALA A 35 -6.83 -3.87 14.90
CA ALA A 35 -6.15 -3.83 13.62
C ALA A 35 -6.62 -4.97 12.71
N VAL A 36 -6.84 -4.67 11.44
CA VAL A 36 -7.21 -5.63 10.39
C VAL A 36 -6.27 -5.50 9.20
N LEU A 37 -5.82 -6.64 8.65
CA LEU A 37 -4.95 -6.73 7.48
C LEU A 37 -5.80 -6.82 6.22
N VAL A 38 -5.59 -5.93 5.26
CA VAL A 38 -6.40 -5.83 4.04
C VAL A 38 -5.51 -5.71 2.82
N ASP A 39 -5.81 -6.52 1.78
CA ASP A 39 -5.16 -6.36 0.48
C ASP A 39 -5.78 -5.19 -0.29
N VAL A 40 -4.95 -4.21 -0.67
CA VAL A 40 -5.44 -3.02 -1.39
C VAL A 40 -6.08 -3.35 -2.73
N PHE A 41 -5.58 -4.38 -3.43
CA PHE A 41 -6.06 -4.75 -4.75
C PHE A 41 -7.06 -5.91 -4.72
N CYS A 42 -6.79 -6.97 -3.96
CA CYS A 42 -7.71 -8.12 -3.90
C CYS A 42 -8.93 -7.84 -3.02
N GLY A 43 -8.80 -6.92 -2.07
CA GLY A 43 -9.87 -6.59 -1.12
C GLY A 43 -9.98 -7.60 0.00
N ILE A 44 -11.13 -7.59 0.65
CA ILE A 44 -11.48 -8.52 1.72
C ILE A 44 -12.92 -8.99 1.54
N ASP A 45 -13.19 -10.27 1.79
CA ASP A 45 -14.53 -10.80 1.87
C ASP A 45 -15.09 -10.59 3.29
N VAL A 46 -16.13 -9.78 3.40
CA VAL A 46 -16.78 -9.46 4.67
C VAL A 46 -18.16 -10.11 4.70
N LYS A 47 -18.36 -11.03 5.66
CA LYS A 47 -19.64 -11.65 5.92
C LYS A 47 -20.37 -10.86 7.00
N GLY A 48 -21.28 -9.98 6.61
CA GLY A 48 -22.07 -9.18 7.55
C GLY A 48 -21.72 -7.69 7.51
N ASN A 49 -21.74 -7.03 8.68
CA ASN A 49 -21.43 -5.61 8.76
C ASN A 49 -19.92 -5.37 8.72
N LEU A 50 -19.47 -4.40 7.92
CA LEU A 50 -18.05 -4.02 7.80
C LEU A 50 -17.41 -3.63 9.15
N GLU A 51 -18.18 -2.99 10.03
CA GLU A 51 -17.66 -2.60 11.34
C GLU A 51 -17.33 -3.79 12.26
N ASP A 52 -18.01 -4.92 12.08
CA ASP A 52 -17.82 -6.11 12.90
C ASP A 52 -16.44 -6.73 12.69
N VAL A 53 -15.81 -6.47 11.53
CA VAL A 53 -14.44 -6.92 11.22
C VAL A 53 -13.42 -6.39 12.23
N PHE A 54 -13.62 -5.15 12.72
CA PHE A 54 -12.76 -4.55 13.74
C PHE A 54 -13.02 -5.11 15.15
N ALA A 55 -14.26 -5.51 15.43
CA ALA A 55 -14.68 -6.00 16.75
C ALA A 55 -14.26 -7.44 17.04
N GLU A 56 -13.80 -8.18 16.06
CA GLU A 56 -13.49 -9.60 16.18
C GLU A 56 -12.30 -9.85 17.12
N GLU A 57 -12.56 -10.37 18.33
CA GLU A 57 -11.54 -10.65 19.34
C GLU A 57 -10.53 -11.69 18.86
N ALA A 58 -10.98 -12.64 18.04
CA ALA A 58 -10.20 -13.72 17.48
C ALA A 58 -9.82 -13.51 16.00
N TYR A 59 -9.52 -12.27 15.59
CA TYR A 59 -9.10 -11.99 14.22
C TYR A 59 -7.80 -12.72 13.88
N ASP A 60 -7.89 -13.67 12.96
CA ASP A 60 -6.78 -14.52 12.55
C ASP A 60 -5.99 -13.84 11.42
N ILE A 61 -4.89 -13.18 11.81
CA ILE A 61 -4.03 -12.43 10.88
C ILE A 61 -3.31 -13.38 9.90
N ASP A 62 -2.97 -14.58 10.34
CA ASP A 62 -2.27 -15.53 9.48
C ASP A 62 -3.20 -16.04 8.38
N LYS A 63 -4.46 -16.32 8.70
CA LYS A 63 -5.49 -16.62 7.67
C LYS A 63 -5.74 -15.45 6.72
N ALA A 64 -5.71 -14.21 7.22
CA ALA A 64 -5.82 -13.05 6.36
C ALA A 64 -4.64 -12.95 5.38
N ALA A 65 -3.43 -13.21 5.84
CA ALA A 65 -2.23 -13.26 4.99
C ALA A 65 -2.30 -14.42 3.97
N GLU A 66 -2.73 -15.62 4.38
CA GLU A 66 -2.95 -16.76 3.50
C GLU A 66 -3.99 -16.44 2.42
N TYR A 67 -5.10 -15.78 2.79
CA TYR A 67 -6.10 -15.31 1.84
C TYR A 67 -5.49 -14.37 0.80
N MET A 68 -4.65 -13.41 1.23
CA MET A 68 -3.96 -12.50 0.31
C MET A 68 -3.03 -13.27 -0.65
N HIS A 69 -2.27 -14.23 -0.16
CA HIS A 69 -1.39 -15.07 -1.00
C HIS A 69 -2.15 -16.00 -1.94
N SER A 70 -3.38 -16.36 -1.65
CA SER A 70 -4.19 -17.22 -2.53
C SER A 70 -4.44 -16.60 -3.92
N PHE A 71 -4.29 -15.28 -4.06
CA PHE A 71 -4.43 -14.58 -5.33
C PHE A 71 -3.15 -14.52 -6.16
N ASP A 72 -2.00 -14.88 -5.62
CA ASP A 72 -0.71 -14.69 -6.30
C ASP A 72 -0.64 -15.41 -7.66
N THR A 73 -1.25 -16.57 -7.80
CA THR A 73 -1.28 -17.35 -9.03
C THR A 73 -2.15 -16.70 -10.13
N GLY A 74 -3.24 -16.01 -9.78
CA GLY A 74 -4.19 -15.38 -10.72
C GLY A 74 -4.08 -13.87 -10.83
N LEU A 75 -3.11 -13.25 -10.14
CA LEU A 75 -3.03 -11.81 -9.98
C LEU A 75 -2.91 -11.05 -11.32
N ASN A 76 -2.10 -11.55 -12.25
CA ASN A 76 -1.91 -10.90 -13.55
C ASN A 76 -3.20 -10.89 -14.39
N GLU A 77 -4.00 -11.94 -14.33
CA GLU A 77 -5.30 -12.01 -15.00
C GLU A 77 -6.29 -11.05 -14.37
N MET A 78 -6.29 -10.93 -13.04
CA MET A 78 -7.09 -9.94 -12.32
C MET A 78 -6.70 -8.51 -12.70
N ILE A 79 -5.40 -8.20 -12.79
CA ILE A 79 -4.90 -6.89 -13.20
C ILE A 79 -5.38 -6.55 -14.62
N ALA A 80 -5.29 -7.51 -15.54
CA ALA A 80 -5.69 -7.32 -16.93
C ALA A 80 -7.22 -7.11 -17.11
N SER A 81 -8.03 -7.75 -16.28
CA SER A 81 -9.50 -7.74 -16.39
C SER A 81 -10.17 -6.59 -15.63
N ARG A 82 -9.49 -6.01 -14.61
CA ARG A 82 -10.11 -5.07 -13.70
C ARG A 82 -9.57 -3.64 -13.84
N ARG A 83 -10.50 -2.67 -13.99
CA ARG A 83 -10.15 -1.25 -14.10
C ARG A 83 -9.86 -0.58 -12.75
N ARG A 84 -10.55 -1.01 -11.68
CA ARG A 84 -10.42 -0.40 -10.35
C ARG A 84 -9.21 -0.96 -9.64
N PHE A 85 -8.38 -0.08 -9.06
CA PHE A 85 -7.25 -0.49 -8.25
C PHE A 85 -7.68 -1.01 -6.88
N PHE A 86 -8.55 -0.29 -6.18
CA PHE A 86 -9.06 -0.72 -4.88
C PHE A 86 -10.01 -1.91 -5.02
N GLY A 87 -9.74 -2.95 -4.25
CA GLY A 87 -10.55 -4.15 -4.19
C GLY A 87 -11.89 -3.96 -3.45
N PRO A 88 -12.74 -4.99 -3.45
CA PRO A 88 -14.01 -4.94 -2.69
C PRO A 88 -13.78 -4.62 -1.21
N ASN A 89 -14.62 -3.75 -0.65
CA ASN A 89 -14.66 -3.33 0.75
C ASN A 89 -13.43 -2.57 1.27
N VAL A 90 -12.43 -2.27 0.41
CA VAL A 90 -11.18 -1.62 0.85
C VAL A 90 -11.42 -0.19 1.30
N LEU A 91 -12.06 0.63 0.44
CA LEU A 91 -12.28 2.04 0.76
C LEU A 91 -13.26 2.20 1.91
N GLU A 92 -14.32 1.41 1.92
CA GLU A 92 -15.32 1.40 2.96
C GLU A 92 -14.73 1.06 4.35
N LEU A 93 -13.80 0.10 4.41
CA LEU A 93 -13.07 -0.20 5.66
C LEU A 93 -12.09 0.91 6.05
N CYS A 94 -11.41 1.50 5.06
CA CYS A 94 -10.50 2.60 5.33
C CYS A 94 -11.24 3.84 5.85
N GLU A 95 -12.45 4.13 5.34
CA GLU A 95 -13.32 5.20 5.83
C GLU A 95 -13.86 4.93 7.25
N ALA A 96 -14.10 3.66 7.60
CA ALA A 96 -14.57 3.26 8.92
C ALA A 96 -13.44 3.18 9.99
N ALA A 97 -12.18 3.27 9.57
CA ALA A 97 -11.02 3.21 10.46
C ALA A 97 -10.66 4.58 11.05
N ASP A 98 -10.05 4.59 12.23
CA ASP A 98 -9.47 5.80 12.81
C ASP A 98 -8.22 6.25 12.03
N VAL A 99 -7.46 5.28 11.47
CA VAL A 99 -6.26 5.51 10.65
C VAL A 99 -5.95 4.29 9.79
N VAL A 100 -5.38 4.53 8.62
CA VAL A 100 -4.85 3.48 7.74
C VAL A 100 -3.33 3.43 7.85
N PHE A 101 -2.78 2.27 8.21
CA PHE A 101 -1.34 2.03 8.14
C PHE A 101 -0.97 1.52 6.75
N LEU A 102 -0.19 2.30 6.01
CA LEU A 102 0.27 1.93 4.66
C LEU A 102 1.51 1.02 4.75
N ALA A 103 1.32 -0.28 4.60
CA ALA A 103 2.39 -1.28 4.49
C ALA A 103 2.68 -1.67 3.03
N LEU A 104 2.33 -0.78 2.09
CA LEU A 104 2.50 -0.97 0.66
C LEU A 104 3.95 -0.67 0.23
N HIS A 105 4.42 -1.36 -0.80
CA HIS A 105 5.72 -1.14 -1.41
C HIS A 105 5.61 -0.98 -2.92
N GLY A 106 6.50 -0.15 -3.49
CA GLY A 106 6.58 0.07 -4.93
C GLY A 106 5.42 0.85 -5.54
N ALA A 107 5.12 0.54 -6.79
CA ALA A 107 4.10 1.26 -7.57
C ALA A 107 2.71 1.21 -6.91
N ASN A 108 1.99 2.32 -7.01
CA ASN A 108 0.69 2.63 -6.42
C ASN A 108 0.71 2.79 -4.88
N GLY A 109 1.67 2.20 -4.16
CA GLY A 109 1.81 2.33 -2.71
C GLY A 109 2.70 3.49 -2.28
N GLU A 110 3.84 3.69 -3.00
CA GLU A 110 4.86 4.69 -2.65
C GLU A 110 4.94 5.86 -3.64
N ASP A 111 4.16 5.84 -4.71
CA ASP A 111 4.17 6.85 -5.78
C ASP A 111 3.12 7.97 -5.62
N GLY A 112 2.47 8.04 -4.46
CA GLY A 112 1.53 9.08 -4.10
C GLY A 112 0.07 8.83 -4.54
N LYS A 113 -0.24 7.80 -5.33
CA LYS A 113 -1.58 7.59 -5.87
C LYS A 113 -2.60 7.18 -4.79
N VAL A 114 -2.24 6.25 -3.91
CA VAL A 114 -3.08 5.85 -2.78
C VAL A 114 -3.24 7.02 -1.82
N GLN A 115 -2.15 7.72 -1.52
CA GLN A 115 -2.13 8.90 -0.66
C GLN A 115 -3.07 10.00 -1.18
N ALA A 116 -2.98 10.34 -2.48
CA ALA A 116 -3.86 11.33 -3.09
C ALA A 116 -5.34 10.92 -3.06
N THR A 117 -5.63 9.63 -3.21
CA THR A 117 -7.00 9.13 -3.09
C THR A 117 -7.51 9.30 -1.65
N PHE A 118 -6.67 8.99 -0.66
CA PHE A 118 -7.05 9.12 0.74
C PHE A 118 -7.20 10.58 1.16
N ASP A 119 -6.35 11.48 0.65
CA ASP A 119 -6.50 12.93 0.86
C ASP A 119 -7.87 13.43 0.36
N LEU A 120 -8.31 12.97 -0.83
CA LEU A 120 -9.60 13.36 -1.40
C LEU A 120 -10.80 12.78 -0.61
N LEU A 121 -10.63 11.61 -0.03
CA LEU A 121 -11.68 10.95 0.77
C LEU A 121 -11.64 11.35 2.24
N GLY A 122 -10.64 12.12 2.68
CA GLY A 122 -10.47 12.51 4.06
C GLY A 122 -10.06 11.35 4.99
N ILE A 123 -9.46 10.29 4.44
CA ILE A 123 -9.01 9.11 5.16
C ILE A 123 -7.64 9.38 5.79
N PRO A 124 -7.48 9.33 7.13
CA PRO A 124 -6.19 9.47 7.77
C PRO A 124 -5.28 8.27 7.49
N TYR A 125 -4.01 8.52 7.13
CA TYR A 125 -3.05 7.47 6.87
C TYR A 125 -1.66 7.77 7.43
N THR A 126 -0.82 6.74 7.56
CA THR A 126 0.58 6.87 7.97
C THR A 126 1.50 7.09 6.78
N GLY A 127 2.58 7.84 6.99
CA GLY A 127 3.63 8.03 6.00
C GLY A 127 3.59 9.41 5.34
N THR A 128 4.24 9.50 4.19
CA THR A 128 4.46 10.75 3.46
C THR A 128 3.26 11.08 2.57
N GLY A 129 2.91 12.37 2.45
CA GLY A 129 1.84 12.82 1.56
C GLY A 129 2.14 12.58 0.07
N TYR A 130 1.10 12.70 -0.76
CA TYR A 130 1.13 12.31 -2.18
C TYR A 130 2.24 12.98 -2.99
N LEU A 131 2.45 14.29 -2.81
CA LEU A 131 3.43 15.04 -3.59
C LEU A 131 4.86 14.59 -3.32
N SER A 132 5.23 14.46 -2.04
CA SER A 132 6.57 14.01 -1.64
C SER A 132 6.83 12.57 -2.08
N SER A 133 5.82 11.71 -1.97
CA SER A 133 5.89 10.31 -2.44
C SER A 133 6.12 10.24 -3.95
N ALA A 134 5.34 11.00 -4.74
CA ALA A 134 5.48 11.02 -6.19
C ALA A 134 6.86 11.54 -6.64
N LEU A 135 7.35 12.61 -6.00
CA LEU A 135 8.69 13.15 -6.30
C LEU A 135 9.79 12.17 -5.93
N ALA A 136 9.72 11.54 -4.75
CA ALA A 136 10.73 10.60 -4.28
C ALA A 136 10.79 9.32 -5.12
N MET A 137 9.65 8.88 -5.68
CA MET A 137 9.59 7.69 -6.54
C MET A 137 10.29 7.88 -7.87
N ASP A 138 10.32 9.10 -8.42
CA ASP A 138 11.11 9.44 -9.62
C ASP A 138 12.53 9.86 -9.23
N LYS A 139 13.47 8.92 -9.34
CA LYS A 139 14.87 9.17 -8.97
C LYS A 139 15.55 10.27 -9.81
N SER A 140 15.10 10.50 -11.04
CA SER A 140 15.63 11.57 -11.90
C SER A 140 15.19 12.94 -11.36
N ILE A 141 13.90 13.09 -11.10
CA ILE A 141 13.32 14.32 -10.54
C ILE A 141 13.89 14.57 -9.14
N THR A 142 13.93 13.53 -8.29
CA THR A 142 14.50 13.62 -6.94
C THR A 142 15.94 14.15 -6.96
N LYS A 143 16.78 13.61 -7.82
CA LYS A 143 18.20 14.07 -7.93
C LYS A 143 18.30 15.50 -8.43
N GLN A 144 17.46 15.93 -9.36
CA GLN A 144 17.41 17.32 -9.82
C GLN A 144 17.01 18.26 -8.69
N PHE A 145 15.97 17.90 -7.93
CA PHE A 145 15.50 18.67 -6.79
C PHE A 145 16.58 18.78 -5.69
N LEU A 146 17.21 17.66 -5.31
CA LEU A 146 18.27 17.64 -4.30
C LEU A 146 19.46 18.52 -4.72
N ARG A 147 19.89 18.45 -5.99
CA ARG A 147 20.99 19.29 -6.52
C ARG A 147 20.63 20.78 -6.51
N ALA A 148 19.40 21.14 -6.87
CA ALA A 148 18.95 22.53 -6.85
C ALA A 148 18.96 23.13 -5.42
N HIS A 149 18.82 22.28 -4.41
CA HIS A 149 18.89 22.66 -3.00
C HIS A 149 20.25 22.35 -2.33
N HIS A 150 21.29 22.10 -3.11
CA HIS A 150 22.66 21.84 -2.63
C HIS A 150 22.78 20.63 -1.70
N VAL A 151 21.87 19.65 -1.80
CA VAL A 151 21.95 18.39 -1.05
C VAL A 151 22.84 17.42 -1.83
N PRO A 152 23.92 16.90 -1.22
CA PRO A 152 24.81 15.95 -1.87
C PRO A 152 24.07 14.71 -2.36
N THR A 153 24.23 14.36 -3.62
CA THR A 153 23.64 13.15 -4.22
C THR A 153 24.62 12.55 -5.23
N PRO A 154 24.71 11.22 -5.33
CA PRO A 154 25.59 10.57 -6.30
C PRO A 154 25.30 11.02 -7.73
N ASN A 155 26.35 11.09 -8.55
CA ASN A 155 26.20 11.31 -9.97
C ASN A 155 25.42 10.16 -10.63
N GLY A 156 24.77 10.44 -11.73
CA GLY A 156 24.02 9.45 -12.49
C GLY A 156 23.47 10.07 -13.76
N VAL A 157 23.16 9.22 -14.71
CA VAL A 157 22.52 9.56 -15.97
C VAL A 157 21.13 8.94 -16.02
N THR A 158 20.21 9.61 -16.67
CA THR A 158 18.87 9.08 -16.94
C THR A 158 18.81 8.69 -18.41
N LEU A 159 18.62 7.40 -18.69
CA LEU A 159 18.45 6.88 -20.03
C LEU A 159 16.95 6.68 -20.30
N LYS A 160 16.49 7.12 -21.45
CA LYS A 160 15.14 6.79 -21.93
C LYS A 160 15.17 5.42 -22.60
N LYS A 161 14.03 4.73 -22.61
CA LYS A 161 13.88 3.45 -23.32
C LYS A 161 14.29 3.63 -24.78
N GLY A 162 15.23 2.81 -25.26
CA GLY A 162 15.82 2.88 -26.60
C GLY A 162 17.09 3.75 -26.71
N GLN A 163 17.56 4.36 -25.61
CA GLN A 163 18.89 4.96 -25.55
C GLN A 163 19.86 3.93 -24.99
N GLU A 164 20.76 3.44 -25.85
CA GLU A 164 21.87 2.61 -25.40
C GLU A 164 22.93 3.50 -24.78
N SER A 165 23.50 3.06 -23.66
CA SER A 165 24.71 3.70 -23.13
C SER A 165 25.86 3.41 -24.08
N GLU A 166 26.41 4.44 -24.72
CA GLU A 166 27.73 4.27 -25.33
C GLU A 166 28.73 3.90 -24.22
N PRO A 167 29.64 2.93 -24.46
CA PRO A 167 30.57 2.44 -23.46
C PRO A 167 31.59 3.50 -23.03
#